data_d8a13be5df41def2499f53da10da680b
#
_entry.id   d8a13be5df41def2499f53da10da680b
#
_cell.length_a   1.000
_cell.length_b   1.000
_cell.length_c   1.000
_cell.angle_alpha   90.00
_cell.angle_beta   90.00
_cell.angle_gamma   90.00
#
_symmetry.space_group_name_H-M   'P 1'
#
loop_
_entity.id
_entity.type
_entity.pdbx_description
1 polymer ?
#
loop_
_entity_poly.entity_id
_entity_poly.type
_entity_poly.pdbx_seq_one_letter_code
_entity_poly.pdbx_strand_id
1 'polypeptide(L)'
;MDELEVTEGGGNEGDGDLKGGASDTDPNDGKNHQEDRKAMWATLKNMIGADVMSVFSVPVFIMEPMSTLQKMAEILQYQHLLDEAADEEDEDVRLALVTAYAVSVYSTMERTKKPFNPILGETYELKLDDGKSTAIYEQVSHHPPIGAGHANTEKWTYDITSAVKTKFMGNWVDVFPIGRTRIHLKRTNETFNIIPPTSRINNLIVGRIWVDTFGDMRVQNLTTKATCDLQFTACGWSSRGRYEVNGFVKDNNEKEKLRMYGHWNKDLKCSKVSDDETTTWEKKLWQVEESEIKVAHEHPYGFNSFAVKSIGAETAPADGKLLKSDSRLRPDRRALEKADNSTASTQKTALEERQRAERRERRALECGPWKPRFFLETGKNAECTADEAE
;
A
#
# COMPACT_ATOMS: atom_id res chain seq x y z
N MET A 1 0.22 28.64 -62.06
CA MET A 1 0.90 29.77 -61.42
C MET A 1 -0.06 30.24 -60.37
N ASP A 2 0.19 29.73 -59.22
CA ASP A 2 0.21 30.36 -57.90
C ASP A 2 0.34 29.29 -56.85
N GLU A 3 1.45 29.30 -56.18
CA GLU A 3 1.80 28.45 -55.08
C GLU A 3 0.96 28.85 -53.87
N LEU A 4 0.36 27.88 -53.20
CA LEU A 4 -0.25 27.99 -51.89
C LEU A 4 0.66 27.31 -50.87
N GLU A 5 1.37 28.14 -50.08
CA GLU A 5 2.11 27.74 -48.87
C GLU A 5 1.14 27.10 -47.85
N VAL A 6 1.47 25.89 -47.41
CA VAL A 6 0.85 25.25 -46.28
C VAL A 6 1.71 25.55 -45.06
N THR A 7 1.23 26.41 -44.17
CA THR A 7 1.83 26.65 -42.87
C THR A 7 1.46 25.50 -41.93
N GLU A 8 2.45 24.70 -41.55
CA GLU A 8 2.36 23.72 -40.46
C GLU A 8 2.29 24.48 -39.12
N GLY A 9 1.12 24.41 -38.49
CA GLY A 9 0.93 24.81 -37.09
C GLY A 9 1.30 23.67 -36.15
N GLY A 10 2.55 23.62 -35.68
CA GLY A 10 2.98 22.70 -34.64
C GLY A 10 2.43 23.11 -33.28
N GLY A 11 1.37 22.45 -32.82
CA GLY A 11 0.94 22.46 -31.43
C GLY A 11 1.82 21.53 -30.61
N ASN A 12 2.79 22.11 -29.93
CA ASN A 12 3.61 21.39 -28.95
C ASN A 12 2.85 21.37 -27.61
N GLU A 13 2.01 20.36 -27.38
CA GLU A 13 1.48 20.10 -26.06
C GLU A 13 2.60 19.47 -25.21
N GLY A 14 3.13 20.30 -24.30
CA GLY A 14 4.17 19.93 -23.39
C GLY A 14 3.72 18.82 -22.45
N ASP A 15 4.34 17.66 -22.62
CA ASP A 15 4.33 16.54 -21.70
C ASP A 15 5.00 17.03 -20.40
N GLY A 16 4.16 17.37 -19.42
CA GLY A 16 4.60 17.82 -18.10
C GLY A 16 5.20 16.65 -17.32
N ASP A 17 6.49 16.42 -17.56
CA ASP A 17 7.31 15.51 -16.76
C ASP A 17 7.21 15.92 -15.28
N LEU A 18 6.38 15.22 -14.50
CA LEU A 18 6.29 15.35 -13.04
C LEU A 18 7.65 14.95 -12.44
N LYS A 19 8.56 15.89 -12.40
CA LYS A 19 9.79 15.80 -11.62
C LYS A 19 9.39 15.72 -10.15
N GLY A 20 9.28 14.51 -9.60
CA GLY A 20 9.19 14.30 -8.17
C GLY A 20 10.36 15.00 -7.49
N GLY A 21 10.06 16.09 -6.80
CA GLY A 21 11.05 16.92 -6.13
C GLY A 21 11.54 16.24 -4.86
N ALA A 22 12.62 15.45 -4.99
CA ALA A 22 13.60 15.36 -3.92
C ALA A 22 14.64 16.43 -4.25
N SER A 23 14.73 17.49 -3.47
CA SER A 23 15.80 18.47 -3.60
C SER A 23 17.11 17.77 -3.24
N ASP A 24 17.90 17.39 -4.25
CA ASP A 24 19.30 17.01 -4.09
C ASP A 24 20.06 18.28 -3.65
N THR A 25 20.19 18.48 -2.35
CA THR A 25 20.86 19.66 -1.79
C THR A 25 22.31 19.39 -1.36
N ASP A 26 22.82 18.16 -1.50
CA ASP A 26 24.21 17.84 -1.22
C ASP A 26 24.87 17.08 -2.38
N PRO A 27 25.90 17.64 -3.05
CA PRO A 27 26.70 16.95 -4.08
C PRO A 27 27.42 15.69 -3.57
N ASN A 28 27.63 15.56 -2.26
CA ASN A 28 28.18 14.37 -1.63
C ASN A 28 27.15 13.25 -1.40
N ASP A 29 25.85 13.59 -1.31
CA ASP A 29 24.79 12.65 -1.07
C ASP A 29 24.66 11.64 -2.23
N GLY A 30 24.78 12.12 -3.46
CA GLY A 30 24.76 11.26 -4.67
C GLY A 30 25.90 10.23 -4.75
N LYS A 31 27.10 10.56 -4.21
CA LYS A 31 28.25 9.62 -4.20
C LYS A 31 28.08 8.55 -3.13
N ASN A 32 27.63 8.93 -1.93
CA ASN A 32 27.35 8.01 -0.84
C ASN A 32 26.26 7.00 -1.23
N HIS A 33 25.19 7.46 -1.88
CA HIS A 33 24.11 6.59 -2.37
C HIS A 33 24.59 5.58 -3.43
N GLN A 34 25.58 5.95 -4.25
CA GLN A 34 26.15 5.03 -5.25
C GLN A 34 27.01 3.95 -4.64
N GLU A 35 27.76 4.25 -3.59
CA GLU A 35 28.55 3.28 -2.82
C GLU A 35 27.63 2.32 -2.05
N ASP A 36 26.59 2.84 -1.41
CA ASP A 36 25.57 2.05 -0.71
C ASP A 36 24.86 1.09 -1.65
N ARG A 37 24.51 1.51 -2.88
CA ARG A 37 23.92 0.62 -3.89
C ARG A 37 24.90 -0.46 -4.37
N LYS A 38 26.19 -0.14 -4.48
CA LYS A 38 27.22 -1.14 -4.78
C LYS A 38 27.36 -2.18 -3.67
N ALA A 39 27.35 -1.73 -2.41
CA ALA A 39 27.39 -2.63 -1.24
C ALA A 39 26.13 -3.49 -1.18
N MET A 40 24.97 -2.92 -1.47
CA MET A 40 23.71 -3.66 -1.57
C MET A 40 23.75 -4.71 -2.68
N TRP A 41 24.26 -4.36 -3.86
CA TRP A 41 24.45 -5.31 -4.95
C TRP A 41 25.40 -6.44 -4.57
N ALA A 42 26.54 -6.13 -3.92
CA ALA A 42 27.50 -7.15 -3.49
C ALA A 42 26.85 -8.20 -2.57
N THR A 43 25.87 -7.78 -1.75
CA THR A 43 25.11 -8.67 -0.86
C THR A 43 24.02 -9.45 -1.62
N LEU A 44 23.29 -8.78 -2.51
CA LEU A 44 22.10 -9.36 -3.15
C LEU A 44 22.35 -10.15 -4.43
N LYS A 45 23.50 -9.99 -5.09
CA LYS A 45 23.79 -10.61 -6.40
C LYS A 45 23.63 -12.14 -6.42
N ASN A 46 23.88 -12.81 -5.30
CA ASN A 46 23.73 -14.26 -5.17
C ASN A 46 22.30 -14.69 -4.75
N MET A 47 21.39 -13.73 -4.61
CA MET A 47 20.01 -13.96 -4.17
C MET A 47 18.99 -13.73 -5.30
N ILE A 48 19.44 -13.72 -6.56
CA ILE A 48 18.53 -13.58 -7.70
C ILE A 48 17.54 -14.75 -7.71
N GLY A 49 16.25 -14.44 -7.78
CA GLY A 49 15.16 -15.40 -7.69
C GLY A 49 14.69 -15.72 -6.26
N ALA A 50 15.40 -15.26 -5.22
CA ALA A 50 15.07 -15.55 -3.83
C ALA A 50 14.20 -14.45 -3.18
N ASP A 51 13.57 -14.81 -2.05
CA ASP A 51 12.90 -13.86 -1.16
C ASP A 51 13.95 -13.12 -0.32
N VAL A 52 14.03 -11.81 -0.50
CA VAL A 52 15.02 -10.95 0.15
C VAL A 52 14.49 -10.20 1.36
N MET A 53 13.17 -10.20 1.59
CA MET A 53 12.57 -9.45 2.70
C MET A 53 12.97 -9.95 4.07
N SER A 54 13.18 -11.26 4.21
CA SER A 54 13.53 -11.90 5.47
C SER A 54 15.03 -11.88 5.79
N VAL A 55 15.87 -11.57 4.80
CA VAL A 55 17.33 -11.78 4.87
C VAL A 55 18.11 -10.48 4.85
N PHE A 56 17.57 -9.42 4.21
CA PHE A 56 18.29 -8.19 3.96
C PHE A 56 17.78 -7.01 4.81
N SER A 57 18.66 -6.49 5.68
CA SER A 57 18.40 -5.24 6.40
C SER A 57 18.74 -4.06 5.48
N VAL A 58 17.70 -3.34 5.08
CA VAL A 58 17.79 -2.20 4.16
C VAL A 58 18.45 -0.99 4.85
N PRO A 59 19.41 -0.29 4.21
CA PRO A 59 20.01 0.92 4.76
C PRO A 59 18.98 2.04 4.98
N VAL A 60 19.22 2.89 6.00
CA VAL A 60 18.28 3.94 6.42
C VAL A 60 18.03 4.99 5.33
N PHE A 61 19.02 5.27 4.46
CA PHE A 61 18.89 6.29 3.41
C PHE A 61 17.77 6.01 2.38
N ILE A 62 17.36 4.73 2.22
CA ILE A 62 16.22 4.36 1.36
C ILE A 62 14.94 4.11 2.15
N MET A 63 14.90 4.53 3.41
CA MET A 63 13.73 4.37 4.26
C MET A 63 12.94 5.67 4.39
N GLU A 64 11.65 5.56 4.70
CA GLU A 64 10.78 6.65 5.11
C GLU A 64 10.54 6.61 6.62
N PRO A 65 10.27 7.75 7.30
CA PRO A 65 10.08 7.81 8.76
C PRO A 65 8.71 7.30 9.21
N MET A 66 8.35 6.11 8.76
CA MET A 66 7.09 5.43 8.97
C MET A 66 7.35 3.93 9.17
N SER A 67 6.58 3.26 10.01
CA SER A 67 6.59 1.80 10.10
C SER A 67 5.63 1.17 9.08
N THR A 68 5.81 -0.11 8.77
CA THR A 68 4.87 -0.83 7.90
C THR A 68 3.46 -0.87 8.50
N LEU A 69 3.29 -0.84 9.84
CA LEU A 69 1.96 -0.77 10.46
C LEU A 69 1.26 0.55 10.15
N GLN A 70 1.98 1.67 10.16
CA GLN A 70 1.46 2.97 9.76
C GLN A 70 1.15 2.99 8.26
N LYS A 71 2.01 2.38 7.44
CA LYS A 71 1.77 2.22 5.99
C LYS A 71 0.51 1.39 5.69
N MET A 72 0.27 0.32 6.44
CA MET A 72 -0.96 -0.48 6.33
C MET A 72 -2.22 0.33 6.64
N ALA A 73 -2.12 1.33 7.53
CA ALA A 73 -3.24 2.17 7.92
C ALA A 73 -3.60 3.23 6.86
N GLU A 74 -2.75 3.48 5.86
CA GLU A 74 -3.00 4.51 4.84
C GLU A 74 -4.25 4.23 3.99
N ILE A 75 -4.69 2.98 3.86
CA ILE A 75 -5.95 2.64 3.19
C ILE A 75 -7.15 3.32 3.86
N LEU A 76 -7.09 3.56 5.17
CA LEU A 76 -8.17 4.21 5.92
C LEU A 76 -8.30 5.72 5.62
N GLN A 77 -7.39 6.32 4.85
CA GLN A 77 -7.56 7.67 4.32
C GLN A 77 -8.86 7.84 3.54
N TYR A 78 -9.30 6.78 2.89
CA TYR A 78 -10.49 6.79 2.05
C TYR A 78 -11.66 6.00 2.66
N GLN A 79 -11.72 5.92 4.01
CA GLN A 79 -12.77 5.21 4.74
C GLN A 79 -14.19 5.69 4.42
N HIS A 80 -14.35 6.95 3.97
CA HIS A 80 -15.64 7.49 3.52
C HIS A 80 -16.27 6.68 2.38
N LEU A 81 -15.46 6.00 1.55
CA LEU A 81 -15.97 5.10 0.51
C LEU A 81 -16.67 3.87 1.10
N LEU A 82 -16.22 3.40 2.27
CA LEU A 82 -16.92 2.33 3.00
C LEU A 82 -18.20 2.84 3.67
N ASP A 83 -18.20 4.09 4.14
CA ASP A 83 -19.41 4.72 4.67
C ASP A 83 -20.45 4.88 3.56
N GLU A 84 -20.05 5.33 2.37
CA GLU A 84 -20.90 5.44 1.19
C GLU A 84 -21.39 4.06 0.73
N ALA A 85 -20.50 3.04 0.68
CA ALA A 85 -20.89 1.67 0.36
C ALA A 85 -21.91 1.10 1.35
N ALA A 86 -21.77 1.39 2.65
CA ALA A 86 -22.70 0.91 3.67
C ALA A 86 -24.10 1.51 3.50
N ASP A 87 -24.20 2.72 2.95
CA ASP A 87 -25.50 3.41 2.72
C ASP A 87 -26.07 3.14 1.31
N GLU A 88 -25.28 2.59 0.38
CA GLU A 88 -25.69 2.33 -1.01
C GLU A 88 -26.70 1.17 -1.11
N GLU A 89 -27.79 1.37 -1.88
CA GLU A 89 -28.83 0.38 -2.07
C GLU A 89 -28.55 -0.58 -3.24
N ASP A 90 -27.93 -0.06 -4.32
CA ASP A 90 -27.57 -0.86 -5.51
C ASP A 90 -26.36 -1.75 -5.18
N GLU A 91 -26.53 -3.08 -5.23
CA GLU A 91 -25.49 -4.05 -4.87
C GLU A 91 -24.25 -3.97 -5.78
N ASP A 92 -24.45 -3.66 -7.07
CA ASP A 92 -23.35 -3.54 -8.02
C ASP A 92 -22.52 -2.28 -7.73
N VAL A 93 -23.20 -1.16 -7.44
CA VAL A 93 -22.55 0.10 -7.05
C VAL A 93 -21.87 -0.03 -5.70
N ARG A 94 -22.47 -0.76 -4.75
CA ARG A 94 -21.88 -1.04 -3.44
C ARG A 94 -20.57 -1.83 -3.57
N LEU A 95 -20.54 -2.88 -4.40
CA LEU A 95 -19.31 -3.63 -4.69
C LEU A 95 -18.27 -2.74 -5.41
N ALA A 96 -18.71 -1.86 -6.33
CA ALA A 96 -17.82 -0.91 -6.99
C ALA A 96 -17.19 0.09 -6.01
N LEU A 97 -17.93 0.57 -4.99
CA LEU A 97 -17.41 1.46 -3.94
C LEU A 97 -16.38 0.74 -3.04
N VAL A 98 -16.66 -0.50 -2.62
CA VAL A 98 -15.68 -1.32 -1.88
C VAL A 98 -14.43 -1.56 -2.70
N THR A 99 -14.59 -1.76 -4.02
CA THR A 99 -13.45 -1.92 -4.94
C THR A 99 -12.68 -0.61 -5.09
N ALA A 100 -13.36 0.53 -5.19
CA ALA A 100 -12.70 1.84 -5.22
C ALA A 100 -11.89 2.10 -3.94
N TYR A 101 -12.43 1.74 -2.79
CA TYR A 101 -11.68 1.75 -1.53
C TYR A 101 -10.41 0.88 -1.61
N ALA A 102 -10.49 -0.34 -2.15
CA ALA A 102 -9.35 -1.23 -2.30
C ALA A 102 -8.28 -0.66 -3.26
N VAL A 103 -8.69 0.05 -4.32
CA VAL A 103 -7.76 0.69 -5.28
C VAL A 103 -7.13 1.96 -4.69
N SER A 104 -7.85 2.71 -3.89
CA SER A 104 -7.43 4.06 -3.45
C SER A 104 -6.08 4.10 -2.73
N VAL A 105 -5.70 3.03 -1.99
CA VAL A 105 -4.41 2.95 -1.27
C VAL A 105 -3.22 3.00 -2.23
N TYR A 106 -3.40 2.60 -3.49
CA TYR A 106 -2.30 2.58 -4.47
C TYR A 106 -1.84 3.98 -4.85
N SER A 107 -2.64 5.03 -4.64
CA SER A 107 -2.21 6.43 -4.78
C SER A 107 -0.97 6.77 -3.92
N THR A 108 -0.74 6.03 -2.83
CA THR A 108 0.42 6.21 -1.96
C THR A 108 1.62 5.33 -2.35
N MET A 109 1.46 4.45 -3.36
CA MET A 109 2.50 3.47 -3.73
C MET A 109 3.57 4.03 -4.67
N GLU A 110 3.40 5.25 -5.20
CA GLU A 110 4.45 5.91 -5.99
C GLU A 110 5.67 6.31 -5.13
N ARG A 111 5.54 6.33 -3.82
CA ARG A 111 6.67 6.56 -2.90
C ARG A 111 7.67 5.42 -3.02
N THR A 112 8.93 5.80 -3.21
CA THR A 112 10.04 4.86 -3.48
C THR A 112 10.84 4.48 -2.24
N LYS A 113 10.57 5.15 -1.12
CA LYS A 113 11.21 4.84 0.17
C LYS A 113 10.47 3.70 0.87
N LYS A 114 11.23 2.88 1.59
CA LYS A 114 10.69 1.71 2.31
C LYS A 114 10.34 2.09 3.75
N PRO A 115 9.15 1.74 4.27
CA PRO A 115 8.87 1.89 5.70
C PRO A 115 9.79 0.98 6.55
N PHE A 116 9.97 1.33 7.83
CA PHE A 116 10.65 0.47 8.79
C PHE A 116 9.89 -0.85 8.99
N ASN A 117 10.61 -1.96 9.02
CA ASN A 117 10.01 -3.22 9.44
C ASN A 117 9.64 -3.11 10.93
N PRO A 118 8.39 -3.42 11.31
CA PRO A 118 8.00 -3.41 12.70
C PRO A 118 8.76 -4.48 13.50
N ILE A 119 9.03 -4.21 14.75
CA ILE A 119 9.50 -5.25 15.68
C ILE A 119 8.32 -6.10 16.16
N LEU A 120 8.60 -7.32 16.59
CA LEU A 120 7.56 -8.23 17.10
C LEU A 120 6.81 -7.61 18.28
N GLY A 121 5.48 -7.55 18.21
CA GLY A 121 4.63 -6.91 19.21
C GLY A 121 4.58 -5.38 19.11
N GLU A 122 5.19 -4.77 18.09
CA GLU A 122 4.97 -3.35 17.77
C GLU A 122 3.51 -3.13 17.41
N THR A 123 2.94 -2.01 17.85
CA THR A 123 1.54 -1.65 17.63
C THR A 123 1.42 -0.28 16.99
N TYR A 124 0.27 -0.02 16.40
CA TYR A 124 -0.12 1.29 15.93
C TYR A 124 -1.63 1.47 16.08
N GLU A 125 -2.04 2.54 16.71
CA GLU A 125 -3.44 2.90 16.91
C GLU A 125 -3.77 4.17 16.15
N LEU A 126 -4.81 4.12 15.31
CA LEU A 126 -5.27 5.23 14.49
C LEU A 126 -6.71 5.59 14.88
N LYS A 127 -6.94 6.83 15.30
CA LYS A 127 -8.29 7.38 15.48
C LYS A 127 -8.93 7.61 14.11
N LEU A 128 -10.16 7.12 13.92
CA LEU A 128 -10.91 7.27 12.68
C LEU A 128 -11.65 8.61 12.60
N ASP A 129 -12.13 8.95 11.40
CA ASP A 129 -12.77 10.24 11.12
C ASP A 129 -14.13 10.43 11.84
N ASP A 130 -14.78 9.32 12.23
CA ASP A 130 -16.00 9.38 13.07
C ASP A 130 -15.73 9.94 14.49
N GLY A 131 -14.46 10.13 14.85
CA GLY A 131 -14.01 10.66 16.12
C GLY A 131 -14.25 9.73 17.32
N LYS A 132 -14.80 8.53 17.11
CA LYS A 132 -15.18 7.56 18.14
C LYS A 132 -14.41 6.26 18.01
N SER A 133 -14.28 5.76 16.77
CA SER A 133 -13.65 4.48 16.49
C SER A 133 -12.15 4.61 16.39
N THR A 134 -11.44 3.50 16.65
CA THR A 134 -9.99 3.39 16.53
C THR A 134 -9.66 2.13 15.73
N ALA A 135 -8.75 2.26 14.78
CA ALA A 135 -8.11 1.11 14.14
C ALA A 135 -6.87 0.72 14.94
N ILE A 136 -6.66 -0.57 15.16
CA ILE A 136 -5.49 -1.14 15.83
C ILE A 136 -4.71 -2.03 14.89
N TYR A 137 -3.39 -1.91 14.91
CA TYR A 137 -2.45 -2.73 14.15
C TYR A 137 -1.40 -3.32 15.07
N GLU A 138 -0.95 -4.54 14.80
CA GLU A 138 0.11 -5.22 15.56
C GLU A 138 0.99 -6.06 14.64
N GLN A 139 2.29 -6.07 14.88
CA GLN A 139 3.21 -7.04 14.26
C GLN A 139 3.10 -8.37 15.00
N VAL A 140 2.29 -9.27 14.48
CA VAL A 140 1.93 -10.55 15.13
C VAL A 140 2.98 -11.65 14.91
N SER A 141 3.77 -11.55 13.84
CA SER A 141 4.90 -12.44 13.55
C SER A 141 6.04 -11.63 12.92
N HIS A 142 7.29 -12.11 13.08
CA HIS A 142 8.46 -11.47 12.47
C HIS A 142 9.19 -12.40 11.49
N HIS A 143 9.00 -13.71 11.60
CA HIS A 143 9.53 -14.70 10.68
C HIS A 143 8.48 -15.80 10.45
N PRO A 144 7.71 -15.72 9.36
CA PRO A 144 7.65 -14.63 8.38
C PRO A 144 7.11 -13.32 8.98
N PRO A 145 7.43 -12.14 8.40
CA PRO A 145 6.88 -10.88 8.86
C PRO A 145 5.39 -10.79 8.52
N ILE A 146 4.54 -10.71 9.56
CA ILE A 146 3.08 -10.62 9.41
C ILE A 146 2.58 -9.50 10.32
N GLY A 147 1.90 -8.52 9.72
CA GLY A 147 1.13 -7.51 10.44
C GLY A 147 -0.36 -7.84 10.40
N ALA A 148 -1.07 -7.59 11.47
CA ALA A 148 -2.54 -7.67 11.52
C ALA A 148 -3.12 -6.30 11.87
N GLY A 149 -4.32 -6.01 11.37
CA GLY A 149 -5.03 -4.77 11.65
C GLY A 149 -6.54 -4.99 11.72
N HIS A 150 -7.22 -4.20 12.56
CA HIS A 150 -8.66 -4.24 12.74
C HIS A 150 -9.20 -2.83 12.96
N ALA A 151 -10.38 -2.56 12.40
CA ALA A 151 -11.20 -1.39 12.74
C ALA A 151 -12.67 -1.79 12.81
N ASN A 152 -13.41 -1.13 13.71
CA ASN A 152 -14.83 -1.40 13.92
C ASN A 152 -15.56 -0.07 14.12
N THR A 153 -16.36 0.32 13.12
CA THR A 153 -17.23 1.50 13.17
C THR A 153 -18.69 1.10 13.36
N GLU A 154 -19.58 2.07 13.39
CA GLU A 154 -21.02 1.81 13.42
C GLU A 154 -21.51 1.11 12.14
N LYS A 155 -20.92 1.44 10.96
CA LYS A 155 -21.37 0.98 9.64
C LYS A 155 -20.67 -0.24 9.11
N TRP A 156 -19.38 -0.41 9.43
CA TRP A 156 -18.54 -1.47 8.86
C TRP A 156 -17.46 -1.97 9.82
N THR A 157 -16.92 -3.15 9.54
CA THR A 157 -15.66 -3.63 10.10
C THR A 157 -14.63 -3.83 8.97
N TYR A 158 -13.38 -3.65 9.34
CA TYR A 158 -12.23 -3.86 8.49
C TYR A 158 -11.23 -4.76 9.20
N ASP A 159 -10.76 -5.79 8.52
CA ASP A 159 -9.73 -6.71 8.99
C ASP A 159 -8.66 -6.88 7.92
N ILE A 160 -7.40 -6.79 8.31
CA ILE A 160 -6.27 -7.05 7.42
C ILE A 160 -5.26 -7.97 8.08
N THR A 161 -4.75 -8.91 7.30
CA THR A 161 -3.50 -9.61 7.57
C THR A 161 -2.55 -9.29 6.44
N SER A 162 -1.48 -8.57 6.74
CA SER A 162 -0.47 -8.18 5.77
C SER A 162 0.73 -9.09 5.88
N ALA A 163 0.94 -9.91 4.87
CA ALA A 163 2.14 -10.70 4.64
C ALA A 163 2.54 -10.55 3.17
N VAL A 164 3.83 -10.62 2.89
CA VAL A 164 4.35 -10.50 1.53
C VAL A 164 5.41 -11.54 1.26
N LYS A 165 5.45 -12.04 0.03
CA LYS A 165 6.62 -12.72 -0.53
C LYS A 165 7.30 -11.77 -1.48
N THR A 166 8.62 -11.87 -1.61
CA THR A 166 9.36 -11.06 -2.58
C THR A 166 10.19 -11.94 -3.49
N LYS A 167 10.48 -11.41 -4.68
CA LYS A 167 11.39 -12.05 -5.61
C LYS A 167 12.37 -11.03 -6.18
N PHE A 168 13.63 -11.16 -5.83
CA PHE A 168 14.68 -10.29 -6.34
C PHE A 168 15.16 -10.75 -7.72
N MET A 169 15.15 -9.87 -8.70
CA MET A 169 15.49 -10.17 -10.10
C MET A 169 16.68 -9.34 -10.61
N GLY A 170 17.61 -8.98 -9.72
CA GLY A 170 18.80 -8.19 -10.02
C GLY A 170 18.57 -6.68 -9.90
N ASN A 171 17.86 -6.06 -10.83
CA ASN A 171 17.59 -4.62 -10.77
C ASN A 171 16.18 -4.26 -10.32
N TRP A 172 15.33 -5.25 -10.01
CA TRP A 172 13.99 -5.04 -9.46
C TRP A 172 13.61 -6.11 -8.44
N VAL A 173 12.63 -5.79 -7.63
CA VAL A 173 11.99 -6.71 -6.69
C VAL A 173 10.50 -6.73 -6.97
N ASP A 174 9.97 -7.94 -7.20
CA ASP A 174 8.53 -8.18 -7.20
C ASP A 174 8.06 -8.43 -5.78
N VAL A 175 6.95 -7.81 -5.41
CA VAL A 175 6.31 -7.91 -4.10
C VAL A 175 4.92 -8.50 -4.30
N PHE A 176 4.73 -9.73 -3.80
CA PHE A 176 3.50 -10.50 -3.89
C PHE A 176 2.79 -10.41 -2.54
N PRO A 177 1.68 -9.68 -2.43
CA PRO A 177 0.87 -9.71 -1.22
C PRO A 177 0.22 -11.09 -1.08
N ILE A 178 0.40 -11.72 0.08
CA ILE A 178 -0.19 -13.02 0.41
C ILE A 178 -1.16 -12.93 1.59
N GLY A 179 -1.31 -11.74 2.13
CA GLY A 179 -2.28 -11.42 3.16
C GLY A 179 -3.68 -11.16 2.58
N ARG A 180 -4.62 -10.91 3.46
CA ARG A 180 -6.02 -10.68 3.12
C ARG A 180 -6.56 -9.45 3.78
N THR A 181 -7.45 -8.76 3.07
CA THR A 181 -8.26 -7.67 3.60
C THR A 181 -9.73 -8.08 3.49
N ARG A 182 -10.46 -7.97 4.60
CA ARG A 182 -11.90 -8.21 4.67
C ARG A 182 -12.62 -6.96 5.11
N ILE A 183 -13.73 -6.68 4.45
CA ILE A 183 -14.69 -5.63 4.82
C ILE A 183 -16.03 -6.30 5.10
N HIS A 184 -16.66 -5.95 6.21
CA HIS A 184 -18.02 -6.37 6.50
C HIS A 184 -18.90 -5.13 6.65
N LEU A 185 -19.91 -5.01 5.80
CA LEU A 185 -20.92 -3.96 5.84
C LEU A 185 -22.08 -4.42 6.73
N LYS A 186 -22.33 -3.73 7.84
CA LYS A 186 -23.24 -4.20 8.89
C LYS A 186 -24.72 -4.13 8.48
N ARG A 187 -25.12 -3.08 7.73
CA ARG A 187 -26.53 -2.89 7.32
C ARG A 187 -27.00 -4.01 6.41
N THR A 188 -26.20 -4.38 5.41
CA THR A 188 -26.55 -5.41 4.42
C THR A 188 -26.06 -6.81 4.83
N ASN A 189 -25.29 -6.91 5.91
CA ASN A 189 -24.65 -8.14 6.38
C ASN A 189 -23.80 -8.82 5.29
N GLU A 190 -23.11 -8.01 4.47
CA GLU A 190 -22.25 -8.49 3.39
C GLU A 190 -20.79 -8.47 3.80
N THR A 191 -20.05 -9.48 3.40
CA THR A 191 -18.61 -9.58 3.63
C THR A 191 -17.87 -9.62 2.29
N PHE A 192 -16.87 -8.78 2.16
CA PHE A 192 -16.04 -8.67 0.97
C PHE A 192 -14.61 -9.13 1.29
N ASN A 193 -14.02 -9.90 0.38
CA ASN A 193 -12.63 -10.30 0.41
C ASN A 193 -11.87 -9.59 -0.71
N ILE A 194 -10.74 -8.96 -0.40
CA ILE A 194 -9.90 -8.23 -1.34
C ILE A 194 -8.62 -9.01 -1.55
N ILE A 195 -8.33 -9.36 -2.80
CA ILE A 195 -7.10 -10.00 -3.25
C ILE A 195 -6.32 -8.95 -4.06
N PRO A 196 -5.18 -8.46 -3.54
CA PRO A 196 -4.44 -7.36 -4.16
C PRO A 196 -3.57 -7.82 -5.35
N PRO A 197 -3.23 -6.89 -6.29
CA PRO A 197 -2.30 -7.14 -7.38
C PRO A 197 -0.84 -7.17 -6.91
N THR A 198 0.07 -7.46 -7.82
CA THR A 198 1.52 -7.47 -7.58
C THR A 198 2.11 -6.07 -7.73
N SER A 199 3.05 -5.70 -6.86
CA SER A 199 3.84 -4.47 -7.00
C SER A 199 5.29 -4.80 -7.37
N ARG A 200 5.94 -3.90 -8.13
CA ARG A 200 7.35 -4.02 -8.53
C ARG A 200 8.10 -2.75 -8.18
N ILE A 201 9.22 -2.91 -7.51
CA ILE A 201 10.18 -1.83 -7.27
C ILE A 201 11.28 -1.95 -8.32
N ASN A 202 11.32 -1.04 -9.26
CA ASN A 202 12.26 -1.01 -10.37
C ASN A 202 13.50 -0.19 -10.05
N ASN A 203 14.61 -0.50 -10.75
CA ASN A 203 15.87 0.25 -10.71
C ASN A 203 16.50 0.32 -9.31
N LEU A 204 16.37 -0.76 -8.55
CA LEU A 204 16.88 -0.83 -7.18
C LEU A 204 18.40 -0.62 -7.11
N ILE A 205 19.14 -1.15 -8.08
CA ILE A 205 20.61 -1.10 -8.13
C ILE A 205 21.10 0.00 -9.07
N VAL A 206 20.52 0.10 -10.27
CA VAL A 206 20.94 1.05 -11.31
C VAL A 206 19.71 1.80 -11.85
N GLY A 207 19.82 3.11 -11.94
CA GLY A 207 18.77 4.00 -12.45
C GLY A 207 17.95 4.67 -11.33
N ARG A 208 16.97 5.47 -11.71
CA ARG A 208 16.02 6.10 -10.77
C ARG A 208 15.01 5.06 -10.31
N ILE A 209 14.87 4.87 -8.99
CA ILE A 209 13.88 3.95 -8.41
C ILE A 209 12.47 4.44 -8.74
N TRP A 210 11.60 3.53 -9.12
CA TRP A 210 10.16 3.78 -9.31
C TRP A 210 9.36 2.50 -9.04
N VAL A 211 8.09 2.69 -8.69
CA VAL A 211 7.17 1.59 -8.37
C VAL A 211 6.15 1.43 -9.49
N ASP A 212 5.87 0.20 -9.85
CA ASP A 212 4.76 -0.20 -10.70
C ASP A 212 3.82 -1.13 -9.93
N THR A 213 2.56 -1.15 -10.32
CA THR A 213 1.57 -2.10 -9.82
C THR A 213 0.85 -2.72 -11.02
N PHE A 214 0.82 -4.05 -11.09
CA PHE A 214 0.31 -4.77 -12.25
C PHE A 214 -0.30 -6.12 -11.85
N GLY A 215 -1.05 -6.69 -12.81
CA GLY A 215 -1.76 -7.95 -12.60
C GLY A 215 -3.18 -7.74 -12.10
N ASP A 216 -3.75 -8.79 -11.57
CA ASP A 216 -5.18 -8.82 -11.25
C ASP A 216 -5.42 -8.43 -9.79
N MET A 217 -6.43 -7.59 -9.58
CA MET A 217 -7.08 -7.39 -8.29
C MET A 217 -8.47 -8.01 -8.37
N ARG A 218 -8.84 -8.79 -7.36
CA ARG A 218 -10.20 -9.30 -7.21
C ARG A 218 -10.80 -8.84 -5.90
N VAL A 219 -12.01 -8.28 -5.97
CA VAL A 219 -12.87 -8.04 -4.81
C VAL A 219 -14.09 -8.95 -4.93
N GLN A 220 -14.24 -9.85 -3.97
CA GLN A 220 -15.32 -10.82 -3.96
C GLN A 220 -16.29 -10.54 -2.83
N ASN A 221 -17.57 -10.42 -3.13
CA ASN A 221 -18.63 -10.45 -2.14
C ASN A 221 -18.87 -11.92 -1.73
N LEU A 222 -18.44 -12.30 -0.53
CA LEU A 222 -18.56 -13.67 -0.03
C LEU A 222 -20.02 -14.07 0.24
N THR A 223 -20.92 -13.09 0.39
CA THR A 223 -22.35 -13.30 0.68
C THR A 223 -23.12 -13.55 -0.61
N THR A 224 -23.04 -12.64 -1.59
CA THR A 224 -23.80 -12.73 -2.84
C THR A 224 -23.08 -13.51 -3.94
N LYS A 225 -21.77 -13.73 -3.80
CA LYS A 225 -20.84 -14.31 -4.79
C LYS A 225 -20.54 -13.41 -5.99
N ALA A 226 -21.03 -12.19 -6.00
CA ALA A 226 -20.63 -11.18 -6.99
C ALA A 226 -19.14 -10.87 -6.86
N THR A 227 -18.49 -10.51 -7.98
CA THR A 227 -17.06 -10.20 -8.04
C THR A 227 -16.81 -8.89 -8.77
N CYS A 228 -15.71 -8.24 -8.42
CA CYS A 228 -15.11 -7.20 -9.25
C CYS A 228 -13.68 -7.60 -9.58
N ASP A 229 -13.42 -7.81 -10.87
CA ASP A 229 -12.11 -8.18 -11.38
C ASP A 229 -11.50 -6.97 -12.10
N LEU A 230 -10.38 -6.47 -11.59
CA LEU A 230 -9.65 -5.36 -12.17
C LEU A 230 -8.27 -5.81 -12.66
N GLN A 231 -7.93 -5.43 -13.89
CA GLN A 231 -6.61 -5.56 -14.47
C GLN A 231 -5.83 -4.26 -14.25
N PHE A 232 -4.73 -4.34 -13.52
CA PHE A 232 -3.72 -3.29 -13.43
C PHE A 232 -2.74 -3.48 -14.57
N THR A 233 -2.68 -2.50 -15.48
CA THR A 233 -1.83 -2.61 -16.67
C THR A 233 -0.37 -2.38 -16.29
N ALA A 234 0.50 -3.34 -16.62
CA ALA A 234 1.94 -3.17 -16.42
C ALA A 234 2.47 -2.02 -17.27
N CYS A 235 3.37 -1.21 -16.71
CA CYS A 235 4.03 -0.13 -17.43
C CYS A 235 4.81 -0.68 -18.63
N GLY A 236 4.36 -0.35 -19.83
CA GLY A 236 4.98 -0.76 -21.08
C GLY A 236 6.10 0.16 -21.54
N TRP A 237 6.61 -0.12 -22.75
CA TRP A 237 7.59 0.73 -23.40
C TRP A 237 7.04 2.16 -23.59
N SER A 238 7.83 3.18 -23.31
CA SER A 238 7.43 4.59 -23.34
C SER A 238 6.31 4.94 -22.36
N SER A 239 6.25 4.29 -21.21
CA SER A 239 5.25 4.51 -20.16
C SER A 239 3.79 4.23 -20.58
N ARG A 240 3.56 3.54 -21.70
CA ARG A 240 2.22 3.16 -22.14
C ARG A 240 1.56 2.26 -21.12
N GLY A 241 0.29 2.55 -20.79
CA GLY A 241 -0.51 1.79 -19.83
C GLY A 241 -0.14 2.00 -18.38
N ARG A 242 0.85 2.87 -18.09
CA ARG A 242 1.25 3.15 -16.72
C ARG A 242 0.07 3.72 -15.93
N TYR A 243 -0.15 3.15 -14.74
CA TYR A 243 -1.23 3.48 -13.81
C TYR A 243 -2.63 3.02 -14.23
N GLU A 244 -2.86 2.58 -15.47
CA GLU A 244 -4.18 2.21 -15.94
C GLU A 244 -4.75 1.01 -15.18
N VAL A 245 -6.04 1.13 -14.84
CA VAL A 245 -6.85 0.09 -14.21
C VAL A 245 -8.17 -0.01 -14.96
N ASN A 246 -8.56 -1.23 -15.33
CA ASN A 246 -9.86 -1.46 -15.93
C ASN A 246 -10.38 -2.87 -15.59
N GLY A 247 -11.69 -3.05 -15.65
CA GLY A 247 -12.33 -4.33 -15.36
C GLY A 247 -13.83 -4.20 -15.18
N PHE A 248 -14.43 -5.20 -14.54
CA PHE A 248 -15.89 -5.30 -14.45
C PHE A 248 -16.35 -5.78 -13.08
N VAL A 249 -17.46 -5.22 -12.63
CA VAL A 249 -18.33 -5.80 -11.63
C VAL A 249 -19.22 -6.83 -12.32
N LYS A 250 -19.24 -8.04 -11.76
CA LYS A 250 -20.02 -9.18 -12.28
C LYS A 250 -20.93 -9.73 -11.18
N ASP A 251 -22.12 -10.12 -11.56
CA ASP A 251 -23.03 -10.83 -10.66
C ASP A 251 -22.58 -12.31 -10.44
N ASN A 252 -23.31 -13.03 -9.63
CA ASN A 252 -23.04 -14.45 -9.32
C ASN A 252 -23.16 -15.41 -10.52
N ASN A 253 -23.66 -14.95 -11.66
CA ASN A 253 -23.75 -15.69 -12.93
C ASN A 253 -22.66 -15.22 -13.93
N GLU A 254 -21.62 -14.52 -13.46
CA GLU A 254 -20.53 -13.94 -14.27
C GLU A 254 -21.00 -12.90 -15.30
N LYS A 255 -22.23 -12.38 -15.17
CA LYS A 255 -22.76 -11.33 -16.06
C LYS A 255 -22.17 -9.98 -15.66
N GLU A 256 -21.55 -9.29 -16.61
CA GLU A 256 -21.01 -7.94 -16.43
C GLU A 256 -22.13 -6.93 -16.20
N LYS A 257 -22.02 -6.15 -15.14
CA LYS A 257 -23.00 -5.16 -14.67
C LYS A 257 -22.47 -3.75 -14.78
N LEU A 258 -21.26 -3.53 -14.27
CA LEU A 258 -20.59 -2.24 -14.34
C LEU A 258 -19.19 -2.44 -14.91
N ARG A 259 -18.78 -1.56 -15.82
CA ARG A 259 -17.38 -1.39 -16.20
C ARG A 259 -16.72 -0.43 -15.22
N MET A 260 -15.53 -0.79 -14.72
CA MET A 260 -14.68 0.08 -13.90
C MET A 260 -13.41 0.44 -14.66
N TYR A 261 -12.95 1.69 -14.56
CA TYR A 261 -11.76 2.18 -15.27
C TYR A 261 -11.22 3.47 -14.65
N GLY A 262 -9.94 3.71 -14.84
CA GLY A 262 -9.25 4.89 -14.35
C GLY A 262 -7.76 4.63 -14.15
N HIS A 263 -7.17 5.32 -13.18
CA HIS A 263 -5.75 5.24 -12.86
C HIS A 263 -5.57 5.02 -11.36
N TRP A 264 -4.87 3.95 -10.98
CA TRP A 264 -4.72 3.58 -9.58
C TRP A 264 -4.01 4.64 -8.71
N ASN A 265 -3.28 5.57 -9.31
CA ASN A 265 -2.64 6.68 -8.60
C ASN A 265 -3.47 7.98 -8.57
N LYS A 266 -4.62 8.03 -9.25
CA LYS A 266 -5.33 9.28 -9.44
C LYS A 266 -6.84 9.20 -9.26
N ASP A 267 -7.53 8.32 -9.98
CA ASP A 267 -8.99 8.28 -10.03
C ASP A 267 -9.56 6.92 -10.44
N LEU A 268 -10.80 6.67 -10.10
CA LEU A 268 -11.55 5.51 -10.54
C LEU A 268 -13.02 5.88 -10.78
N LYS A 269 -13.55 5.37 -11.88
CA LYS A 269 -14.93 5.58 -12.32
C LYS A 269 -15.60 4.25 -12.61
N CYS A 270 -16.93 4.25 -12.63
CA CYS A 270 -17.71 3.14 -13.19
C CYS A 270 -18.80 3.63 -14.12
N SER A 271 -19.19 2.77 -15.07
CA SER A 271 -20.31 3.00 -15.99
C SER A 271 -21.13 1.73 -16.13
N LYS A 272 -22.43 1.86 -16.46
CA LYS A 272 -23.26 0.69 -16.76
C LYS A 272 -22.83 0.07 -18.08
N VAL A 273 -22.81 -1.25 -18.12
CA VAL A 273 -22.63 -2.02 -19.36
C VAL A 273 -23.99 -2.06 -20.04
N SER A 274 -24.08 -1.49 -21.25
CA SER A 274 -25.30 -1.54 -22.10
C SER A 274 -25.04 -2.43 -23.32
N ASP A 275 -26.08 -3.12 -23.78
CA ASP A 275 -26.00 -4.04 -24.94
C ASP A 275 -25.67 -3.30 -26.27
N ASP A 276 -25.86 -1.99 -26.33
CA ASP A 276 -25.64 -1.14 -27.50
C ASP A 276 -24.38 -0.26 -27.43
N GLU A 277 -23.49 -0.54 -26.48
CA GLU A 277 -22.24 0.21 -26.21
C GLU A 277 -22.46 1.71 -25.90
N THR A 278 -23.69 2.18 -25.77
CA THR A 278 -23.95 3.56 -25.36
C THR A 278 -23.81 3.71 -23.82
N THR A 279 -22.87 4.50 -23.37
CA THR A 279 -22.71 4.82 -21.95
C THR A 279 -23.78 5.83 -21.53
N THR A 280 -24.84 5.36 -20.91
CA THR A 280 -25.94 6.23 -20.43
C THR A 280 -25.78 6.72 -19.00
N TRP A 281 -24.85 6.13 -18.25
CA TRP A 281 -24.61 6.44 -16.85
C TRP A 281 -23.14 6.20 -16.49
N GLU A 282 -22.52 7.22 -15.88
CA GLU A 282 -21.17 7.17 -15.33
C GLU A 282 -21.17 7.76 -13.92
N LYS A 283 -20.46 7.13 -12.99
CA LYS A 283 -20.22 7.63 -11.65
C LYS A 283 -18.71 7.67 -11.39
N LYS A 284 -18.20 8.83 -10.99
CA LYS A 284 -16.86 8.92 -10.39
C LYS A 284 -16.94 8.37 -8.97
N LEU A 285 -16.18 7.32 -8.69
CA LEU A 285 -16.15 6.64 -7.39
C LEU A 285 -15.14 7.26 -6.47
N TRP A 286 -13.95 7.57 -6.99
CA TRP A 286 -12.84 8.04 -6.21
C TRP A 286 -11.92 8.94 -7.04
N GLN A 287 -11.27 9.89 -6.38
CA GLN A 287 -10.24 10.76 -6.97
C GLN A 287 -9.32 11.26 -5.86
N VAL A 288 -8.02 11.38 -6.16
CA VAL A 288 -7.06 12.09 -5.32
C VAL A 288 -7.29 13.60 -5.47
N GLU A 289 -7.42 14.30 -4.36
CA GLU A 289 -7.59 15.75 -4.37
C GLU A 289 -6.29 16.47 -4.79
N GLU A 290 -6.39 17.53 -5.59
CA GLU A 290 -5.22 18.30 -6.06
C GLU A 290 -4.41 18.89 -4.90
N SER A 291 -5.06 19.26 -3.81
CA SER A 291 -4.41 19.71 -2.58
C SER A 291 -3.50 18.65 -1.98
N GLU A 292 -3.91 17.38 -1.99
CA GLU A 292 -3.14 16.25 -1.48
C GLU A 292 -1.94 15.93 -2.39
N ILE A 293 -2.12 16.04 -3.70
CA ILE A 293 -1.01 15.92 -4.68
C ILE A 293 0.06 16.98 -4.41
N LYS A 294 -0.36 18.24 -4.17
CA LYS A 294 0.54 19.33 -3.86
C LYS A 294 1.31 19.09 -2.56
N VAL A 295 0.62 18.70 -1.48
CA VAL A 295 1.24 18.37 -0.19
C VAL A 295 2.26 17.25 -0.36
N ALA A 296 1.90 16.17 -1.06
CA ALA A 296 2.81 15.07 -1.31
C ALA A 296 4.05 15.48 -2.13
N HIS A 297 3.87 16.35 -3.13
CA HIS A 297 4.98 16.84 -3.95
C HIS A 297 5.97 17.73 -3.17
N GLU A 298 5.47 18.53 -2.23
CA GLU A 298 6.28 19.42 -1.40
C GLU A 298 6.98 18.69 -0.23
N HIS A 299 6.48 17.51 0.16
CA HIS A 299 7.03 16.75 1.30
C HIS A 299 8.27 15.93 0.89
N PRO A 300 9.39 15.95 1.68
CA PRO A 300 10.64 15.26 1.33
C PRO A 300 10.50 13.74 1.08
N TYR A 301 9.51 13.11 1.69
CA TYR A 301 9.21 11.68 1.52
C TYR A 301 7.99 11.41 0.64
N GLY A 302 7.41 12.44 0.00
CA GLY A 302 6.19 12.29 -0.77
C GLY A 302 4.95 11.98 0.08
N PHE A 303 4.91 12.42 1.34
CA PHE A 303 3.78 12.19 2.23
C PHE A 303 2.64 13.16 1.93
N ASN A 304 1.45 12.64 1.74
CA ASN A 304 0.21 13.41 1.75
C ASN A 304 -0.19 13.77 3.20
N SER A 305 -1.26 14.55 3.37
CA SER A 305 -1.71 15.02 4.68
C SER A 305 -2.02 13.88 5.65
N PHE A 306 -2.58 12.77 5.15
CA PHE A 306 -2.86 11.60 5.98
C PHE A 306 -1.58 10.95 6.50
N ALA A 307 -0.59 10.74 5.63
CA ALA A 307 0.70 10.16 6.01
C ALA A 307 1.44 11.04 7.03
N VAL A 308 1.43 12.37 6.84
CA VAL A 308 2.00 13.34 7.80
C VAL A 308 1.32 13.21 9.16
N LYS A 309 0.00 13.21 9.21
CA LYS A 309 -0.75 13.01 10.46
C LYS A 309 -0.46 11.66 11.13
N SER A 310 -0.32 10.60 10.33
CA SER A 310 -0.10 9.22 10.82
C SER A 310 1.22 9.04 11.57
N ILE A 311 2.26 9.82 11.25
CA ILE A 311 3.52 9.79 11.97
C ILE A 311 3.52 10.66 13.23
N GLY A 312 2.57 11.59 13.35
CA GLY A 312 2.41 12.51 14.47
C GLY A 312 1.47 11.99 15.56
N ALA A 313 1.32 12.78 16.62
CA ALA A 313 0.41 12.46 17.72
C ALA A 313 -1.07 12.79 17.43
N GLU A 314 -1.37 13.47 16.32
CA GLU A 314 -2.72 13.93 15.98
C GLU A 314 -3.73 12.80 15.78
N THR A 315 -3.23 11.63 15.34
CA THR A 315 -4.03 10.41 15.15
C THR A 315 -4.01 9.46 16.34
N ALA A 316 -3.49 9.92 17.49
CA ALA A 316 -3.51 9.14 18.72
C ALA A 316 -4.97 8.83 19.16
N PRO A 317 -5.22 7.75 19.92
CA PRO A 317 -6.51 7.46 20.52
C PRO A 317 -7.08 8.63 21.29
N ALA A 318 -8.40 8.63 21.48
CA ALA A 318 -9.13 9.78 22.09
C ALA A 318 -8.63 10.17 23.50
N ASP A 319 -8.04 9.21 24.25
CA ASP A 319 -7.44 9.47 25.57
C ASP A 319 -6.01 10.05 25.49
N GLY A 320 -5.48 10.23 24.27
CA GLY A 320 -4.14 10.77 24.02
C GLY A 320 -2.98 9.88 24.48
N LYS A 321 -3.27 8.65 24.94
CA LYS A 321 -2.26 7.75 25.48
C LYS A 321 -1.81 6.74 24.42
N LEU A 322 -0.54 6.80 24.06
CA LEU A 322 0.08 5.82 23.20
C LEU A 322 0.55 4.61 24.01
N LEU A 323 0.37 3.41 23.46
CA LEU A 323 1.00 2.22 24.00
C LEU A 323 2.53 2.35 23.91
N LYS A 324 3.26 1.80 24.87
CA LYS A 324 4.74 1.79 24.83
C LYS A 324 5.32 1.11 23.60
N SER A 325 4.54 0.23 22.97
CA SER A 325 4.86 -0.47 21.73
C SER A 325 4.47 0.30 20.46
N ASP A 326 3.88 1.50 20.57
CA ASP A 326 3.40 2.27 19.43
C ASP A 326 4.55 2.69 18.50
N SER A 327 4.35 2.49 17.19
CA SER A 327 5.32 2.82 16.14
C SER A 327 5.82 4.27 16.21
N ARG A 328 4.97 5.22 16.66
CA ARG A 328 5.35 6.64 16.82
C ARG A 328 6.42 6.87 17.85
N LEU A 329 6.61 5.96 18.79
CA LEU A 329 7.61 6.04 19.85
C LEU A 329 8.97 5.44 19.47
N ARG A 330 9.09 4.82 18.28
CA ARG A 330 10.35 4.21 17.83
C ARG A 330 11.46 5.25 17.68
N PRO A 331 12.62 5.04 18.30
CA PRO A 331 13.70 6.04 18.28
C PRO A 331 14.37 6.17 16.90
N ASP A 332 14.50 5.07 16.12
CA ASP A 332 15.08 5.05 14.79
C ASP A 332 14.21 5.83 13.78
N ARG A 333 12.90 5.59 13.79
CA ARG A 333 11.93 6.31 12.98
C ARG A 333 11.94 7.82 13.30
N ARG A 334 11.92 8.17 14.59
CA ARG A 334 11.92 9.57 15.05
C ARG A 334 13.21 10.31 14.72
N ALA A 335 14.34 9.62 14.72
CA ALA A 335 15.60 10.19 14.28
C ALA A 335 15.55 10.49 12.76
N LEU A 336 15.04 9.56 11.95
CA LEU A 336 14.90 9.77 10.51
C LEU A 336 13.91 10.91 10.18
N GLU A 337 12.82 11.04 10.93
CA GLU A 337 11.87 12.15 10.81
C GLU A 337 12.55 13.53 10.99
N LYS A 338 13.59 13.57 11.80
CA LYS A 338 14.43 14.77 12.04
C LYS A 338 15.62 14.87 11.09
N ALA A 339 15.68 14.06 10.03
CA ALA A 339 16.79 13.93 9.09
C ALA A 339 18.13 13.51 9.73
N ASP A 340 18.12 12.92 10.93
CA ASP A 340 19.31 12.39 11.59
C ASP A 340 19.56 10.93 11.20
N ASN A 341 20.14 10.74 10.01
CA ASN A 341 20.42 9.43 9.44
C ASN A 341 21.39 8.58 10.30
N SER A 342 22.35 9.22 10.97
CA SER A 342 23.34 8.54 11.81
C SER A 342 22.69 7.92 13.02
N THR A 343 21.93 8.71 13.78
CA THR A 343 21.18 8.22 14.94
C THR A 343 20.13 7.20 14.51
N ALA A 344 19.43 7.42 13.40
CA ALA A 344 18.44 6.48 12.87
C ALA A 344 19.06 5.10 12.58
N SER A 345 20.23 5.06 11.92
CA SER A 345 20.95 3.83 11.63
C SER A 345 21.40 3.09 12.90
N THR A 346 21.98 3.82 13.86
CA THR A 346 22.44 3.26 15.15
C THR A 346 21.26 2.67 15.94
N GLN A 347 20.16 3.41 16.06
CA GLN A 347 18.97 2.98 16.79
C GLN A 347 18.28 1.79 16.13
N LYS A 348 18.22 1.79 14.77
CA LYS A 348 17.69 0.65 14.01
C LYS A 348 18.49 -0.61 14.30
N THR A 349 19.82 -0.56 14.23
CA THR A 349 20.70 -1.70 14.53
C THR A 349 20.48 -2.20 15.96
N ALA A 350 20.41 -1.29 16.95
CA ALA A 350 20.19 -1.66 18.35
C ALA A 350 18.82 -2.35 18.55
N LEU A 351 17.76 -1.88 17.90
CA LEU A 351 16.43 -2.51 17.96
C LEU A 351 16.43 -3.90 17.32
N GLU A 352 17.07 -4.08 16.17
CA GLU A 352 17.19 -5.38 15.50
C GLU A 352 18.00 -6.38 16.35
N GLU A 353 19.10 -5.95 16.96
CA GLU A 353 19.92 -6.79 17.84
C GLU A 353 19.16 -7.21 19.11
N ARG A 354 18.45 -6.27 19.73
CA ARG A 354 17.58 -6.57 20.87
C ARG A 354 16.54 -7.63 20.50
N GLN A 355 15.86 -7.49 19.37
CA GLN A 355 14.87 -8.46 18.91
C GLN A 355 15.48 -9.84 18.64
N ARG A 356 16.70 -9.91 18.08
CA ARG A 356 17.42 -11.18 17.90
C ARG A 356 17.78 -11.82 19.24
N ALA A 357 18.19 -11.01 20.24
CA ALA A 357 18.50 -11.49 21.60
C ALA A 357 17.25 -12.04 22.29
N GLU A 358 16.14 -11.30 22.29
CA GLU A 358 14.85 -11.73 22.85
C GLU A 358 14.33 -13.01 22.20
N ARG A 359 14.54 -13.19 20.88
CA ARG A 359 14.19 -14.44 20.18
C ARG A 359 15.04 -15.62 20.65
N ARG A 360 16.36 -15.41 20.84
CA ARG A 360 17.25 -16.47 21.38
C ARG A 360 16.84 -16.86 22.79
N GLU A 361 16.57 -15.87 23.64
CA GLU A 361 16.15 -16.08 25.04
C GLU A 361 14.85 -16.89 25.12
N ARG A 362 13.81 -16.50 24.35
CA ARG A 362 12.55 -17.25 24.31
C ARG A 362 12.74 -18.70 23.87
N ARG A 363 13.65 -18.96 22.92
CA ARG A 363 13.98 -20.33 22.51
C ARG A 363 14.67 -21.09 23.62
N ALA A 364 15.62 -20.47 24.31
CA ALA A 364 16.37 -21.10 25.41
C ALA A 364 15.47 -21.40 26.61
N LEU A 365 14.48 -20.56 26.89
CA LEU A 365 13.51 -20.72 27.98
C LEU A 365 12.29 -21.56 27.60
N GLU A 366 12.23 -22.10 26.39
CA GLU A 366 11.09 -22.88 25.86
C GLU A 366 9.73 -22.19 26.06
N CYS A 367 9.68 -20.84 25.99
CA CYS A 367 8.49 -20.02 26.27
C CYS A 367 7.34 -20.24 25.24
N GLY A 368 7.54 -21.11 24.27
CA GLY A 368 6.59 -21.29 23.17
C GLY A 368 6.54 -20.13 22.17
N PRO A 369 5.57 -20.14 21.22
CA PRO A 369 5.42 -19.08 20.25
C PRO A 369 4.99 -17.77 20.90
N TRP A 370 5.31 -16.65 20.23
CA TRP A 370 4.82 -15.33 20.62
C TRP A 370 3.29 -15.31 20.60
N LYS A 371 2.69 -14.70 21.62
CA LYS A 371 1.24 -14.48 21.67
C LYS A 371 0.99 -12.99 21.41
N PRO A 372 0.32 -12.64 20.29
CA PRO A 372 -0.11 -11.28 20.01
C PRO A 372 -1.02 -10.74 21.13
N ARG A 373 -1.01 -9.43 21.30
CA ARG A 373 -1.79 -8.75 22.35
C ARG A 373 -3.25 -8.57 21.94
N PHE A 374 -3.49 -8.23 20.65
CA PHE A 374 -4.79 -7.85 20.14
C PHE A 374 -5.38 -8.87 19.16
N PHE A 375 -4.57 -9.78 18.64
CA PHE A 375 -4.98 -10.71 17.58
C PHE A 375 -4.77 -12.16 17.99
N LEU A 376 -5.71 -13.00 17.56
CA LEU A 376 -5.60 -14.45 17.70
C LEU A 376 -5.47 -15.06 16.31
N GLU A 377 -4.60 -16.05 16.17
CA GLU A 377 -4.53 -16.86 14.96
C GLU A 377 -5.74 -17.79 14.90
N THR A 378 -6.60 -17.58 13.90
CA THR A 378 -7.82 -18.38 13.71
C THR A 378 -7.62 -19.58 12.76
N GLY A 379 -6.38 -19.80 12.31
CA GLY A 379 -6.00 -20.83 11.35
C GLY A 379 -6.15 -20.38 9.90
N LYS A 380 -5.76 -21.24 8.95
CA LYS A 380 -6.00 -21.04 7.53
C LYS A 380 -7.50 -21.16 7.28
N ASN A 381 -8.13 -20.14 6.70
CA ASN A 381 -9.50 -20.29 6.25
C ASN A 381 -9.57 -21.40 5.19
N ALA A 382 -10.55 -22.28 5.31
CA ALA A 382 -10.81 -23.35 4.34
C ALA A 382 -11.12 -22.84 2.92
N GLU A 383 -11.33 -21.54 2.77
CA GLU A 383 -11.55 -20.83 1.50
C GLU A 383 -10.25 -20.31 0.83
N CYS A 384 -9.08 -20.58 1.41
CA CYS A 384 -7.83 -20.54 0.68
C CYS A 384 -7.82 -21.71 -0.29
N THR A 385 -8.28 -21.49 -1.50
CA THR A 385 -8.25 -22.48 -2.57
C THR A 385 -6.81 -22.90 -2.89
N ALA A 386 -6.66 -24.13 -3.37
CA ALA A 386 -5.39 -24.81 -3.62
C ALA A 386 -4.41 -24.07 -4.58
N ASP A 387 -4.84 -22.99 -5.21
CA ASP A 387 -4.03 -22.21 -6.18
C ASP A 387 -2.97 -21.30 -5.53
N GLU A 388 -2.91 -21.23 -4.18
CA GLU A 388 -1.90 -20.45 -3.45
C GLU A 388 -0.72 -21.30 -2.93
N ALA A 389 -0.61 -22.58 -3.32
CA ALA A 389 0.38 -23.53 -2.79
C ALA A 389 1.43 -23.98 -3.80
N GLU A 390 1.52 -23.38 -5.00
CA GLU A 390 2.60 -23.62 -5.97
C GLU A 390 3.60 -22.46 -6.09
#